data_49ef7a317368120eaa569e8b327cfffd
#
_entry.id   49ef7a317368120eaa569e8b327cfffd
#
_cell.length_a   1.000
_cell.length_b   1.000
_cell.length_c   1.000
_cell.angle_alpha   90.00
_cell.angle_beta   90.00
_cell.angle_gamma   90.00
#
_symmetry.space_group_name_H-M   'P 1'
#
loop_
_entity.id
_entity.type
_entity.pdbx_description
1 polymer ?
#
loop_
_entity_poly.entity_id
_entity_poly.type
_entity_poly.pdbx_seq_one_letter_code
_entity_poly.pdbx_strand_id
1 'polypeptide(L)'
;MAKLTLTKVSLKLTGVALGLSLLAAPVMAQNFPITAQQRTTATQVAQSGVALSELSPSAPQSYTVKSGDTLWAISGLFLKSAWRWPELWGMNLSDIKNPHLIYPGQTLFLESRDGRARLRMGAGSNSNSDGDLPTVRLSPRTRSESLAANALPTLKSHLIEPFLAEPVIVDELGLSAAPRIVAAQDSRVLLTRGDRAYARGHVGAELLDDPKQTQKAYRVFRNATPLKDPLTGEVLGYEAQYVGKALLARSETTQSSLDAEGKSRTEIIPATIDITDAKEEMRVGDRLLPEPPRQLQNYVPHAPQSPVDARIVSVYGSAVANAAQNQVVVINRGTRDGMESGHVLAIMKAGARLVDKTDATLPQIKLPDERNGLLMVFRTFERLSYALVLDITSGVNVGDHLVNPN
;
A
#
# COMPACT_ATOMS: atom_id res chain seq x y z
N MET A 1 55.75 -68.46 -18.14
CA MET A 1 54.53 -68.56 -18.96
C MET A 1 53.34 -68.36 -18.04
N ALA A 2 52.80 -67.19 -17.99
CA ALA A 2 51.64 -66.87 -17.18
C ALA A 2 50.49 -66.52 -18.13
N LYS A 3 49.41 -67.34 -18.04
CA LYS A 3 48.18 -67.12 -18.82
C LYS A 3 47.32 -66.03 -18.14
N LEU A 4 47.05 -64.93 -18.86
CA LEU A 4 46.10 -63.96 -18.45
C LEU A 4 44.70 -64.38 -18.86
N THR A 5 43.80 -64.50 -17.90
CA THR A 5 42.37 -64.78 -18.11
C THR A 5 41.62 -63.47 -18.13
N LEU A 6 41.01 -63.14 -19.30
CA LEU A 6 40.13 -62.00 -19.42
C LEU A 6 38.75 -62.33 -18.87
N THR A 7 38.34 -61.62 -17.83
CA THR A 7 36.96 -61.70 -17.31
C THR A 7 36.12 -60.61 -18.00
N LYS A 8 35.08 -61.04 -18.70
CA LYS A 8 34.08 -60.11 -19.33
C LYS A 8 33.17 -59.57 -18.23
N VAL A 9 33.25 -58.30 -17.99
CA VAL A 9 32.27 -57.55 -17.16
C VAL A 9 31.11 -57.10 -18.04
N SER A 10 29.94 -57.70 -17.82
CA SER A 10 28.69 -57.30 -18.47
C SER A 10 28.09 -56.09 -17.75
N LEU A 11 28.11 -54.91 -18.38
CA LEU A 11 27.50 -53.69 -17.86
C LEU A 11 26.00 -53.71 -18.17
N LYS A 12 25.16 -53.97 -17.16
CA LYS A 12 23.71 -53.79 -17.26
C LYS A 12 23.38 -52.31 -17.15
N LEU A 13 22.92 -51.72 -18.24
CA LEU A 13 22.40 -50.37 -18.29
C LEU A 13 20.99 -50.38 -17.69
N THR A 14 20.84 -50.01 -16.43
CA THR A 14 19.54 -49.74 -15.82
C THR A 14 19.20 -48.26 -16.13
N GLY A 15 18.25 -48.09 -17.04
CA GLY A 15 17.68 -46.76 -17.35
C GLY A 15 16.90 -46.21 -16.15
N VAL A 16 17.44 -45.22 -15.49
CA VAL A 16 16.71 -44.41 -14.52
C VAL A 16 15.94 -43.37 -15.31
N ALA A 17 14.63 -43.58 -15.47
CA ALA A 17 13.70 -42.55 -15.95
C ALA A 17 13.56 -41.52 -14.85
N LEU A 18 14.23 -40.36 -15.02
CA LEU A 18 14.06 -39.19 -14.18
C LEU A 18 12.71 -38.60 -14.53
N GLY A 19 11.67 -38.95 -13.76
CA GLY A 19 10.37 -38.30 -13.80
C GLY A 19 10.51 -36.86 -13.29
N LEU A 20 10.46 -35.90 -14.23
CA LEU A 20 10.35 -34.48 -13.91
C LEU A 20 8.95 -34.24 -13.35
N SER A 21 8.79 -34.41 -12.03
CA SER A 21 7.60 -33.94 -11.32
C SER A 21 7.64 -32.41 -11.32
N LEU A 22 6.90 -31.77 -12.26
CA LEU A 22 6.54 -30.38 -12.13
C LEU A 22 5.73 -30.25 -10.82
N LEU A 23 6.37 -29.81 -9.77
CA LEU A 23 5.70 -29.28 -8.61
C LEU A 23 4.98 -27.98 -9.06
N ALA A 24 3.71 -28.13 -9.45
CA ALA A 24 2.80 -27.01 -9.55
C ALA A 24 2.71 -26.41 -8.13
N ALA A 25 3.47 -25.33 -7.89
CA ALA A 25 3.29 -24.54 -6.69
C ALA A 25 1.81 -24.13 -6.65
N PRO A 26 1.09 -24.34 -5.53
CA PRO A 26 -0.26 -23.85 -5.39
C PRO A 26 -0.18 -22.32 -5.57
N VAL A 27 -0.82 -21.81 -6.62
CA VAL A 27 -1.12 -20.38 -6.73
C VAL A 27 -1.98 -20.09 -5.50
N MET A 28 -1.36 -19.50 -4.48
CA MET A 28 -2.08 -19.00 -3.31
C MET A 28 -3.08 -17.98 -3.86
N ALA A 29 -4.34 -18.39 -3.93
CA ALA A 29 -5.44 -17.47 -4.16
C ALA A 29 -5.28 -16.36 -3.12
N GLN A 30 -5.06 -15.13 -3.58
CA GLN A 30 -4.91 -13.97 -2.70
C GLN A 30 -6.20 -13.84 -1.90
N ASN A 31 -6.19 -14.32 -0.65
CA ASN A 31 -7.26 -14.12 0.30
C ASN A 31 -7.23 -12.65 0.73
N PHE A 32 -8.02 -11.84 0.04
CA PHE A 32 -8.26 -10.47 0.49
C PHE A 32 -9.07 -10.53 1.79
N PRO A 33 -8.56 -9.98 2.90
CA PRO A 33 -9.27 -10.06 4.16
C PRO A 33 -10.53 -9.21 4.10
N ILE A 34 -11.68 -9.85 4.19
CA ILE A 34 -12.97 -9.20 4.39
C ILE A 34 -13.19 -9.15 5.90
N THR A 35 -13.36 -7.94 6.46
CA THR A 35 -13.62 -7.79 7.89
C THR A 35 -14.97 -8.38 8.27
N ALA A 36 -15.11 -8.81 9.53
CA ALA A 36 -16.38 -9.31 10.05
C ALA A 36 -17.51 -8.27 9.89
N GLN A 37 -17.21 -7.00 10.13
CA GLN A 37 -18.13 -5.89 9.97
C GLN A 37 -18.59 -5.70 8.53
N GLN A 38 -17.69 -5.74 7.55
CA GLN A 38 -18.04 -5.65 6.13
C GLN A 38 -18.98 -6.78 5.72
N ARG A 39 -18.73 -7.99 6.21
CA ARG A 39 -19.60 -9.14 5.98
C ARG A 39 -20.97 -8.96 6.64
N THR A 40 -21.01 -8.46 7.87
CA THR A 40 -22.26 -8.17 8.57
C THR A 40 -23.08 -7.12 7.82
N THR A 41 -22.45 -6.01 7.41
CA THR A 41 -23.10 -4.95 6.60
C THR A 41 -23.64 -5.53 5.29
N ALA A 42 -22.84 -6.31 4.56
CA ALA A 42 -23.27 -6.93 3.32
C ALA A 42 -24.45 -7.90 3.54
N THR A 43 -24.44 -8.72 4.59
CA THR A 43 -25.53 -9.65 4.91
C THR A 43 -26.82 -8.90 5.27
N GLN A 44 -26.70 -7.81 6.04
CA GLN A 44 -27.84 -6.97 6.40
C GLN A 44 -28.47 -6.33 5.16
N VAL A 45 -27.65 -5.79 4.26
CA VAL A 45 -28.11 -5.18 3.01
C VAL A 45 -28.69 -6.21 2.05
N ALA A 46 -28.16 -7.44 2.01
CA ALA A 46 -28.73 -8.52 1.21
C ALA A 46 -30.18 -8.82 1.57
N GLN A 47 -30.55 -8.70 2.85
CA GLN A 47 -31.89 -8.90 3.34
C GLN A 47 -32.80 -7.69 3.10
N SER A 48 -32.32 -6.49 3.41
CA SER A 48 -33.14 -5.28 3.46
C SER A 48 -33.01 -4.35 2.23
N GLY A 49 -31.95 -4.51 1.40
CA GLY A 49 -31.59 -3.53 0.36
C GLY A 49 -31.08 -2.22 0.94
N VAL A 50 -30.75 -1.27 0.08
CA VAL A 50 -30.29 0.08 0.42
C VAL A 50 -31.45 1.07 0.27
N ALA A 51 -31.58 2.04 1.19
CA ALA A 51 -32.60 3.07 1.07
C ALA A 51 -32.37 3.91 -0.20
N LEU A 52 -33.43 4.32 -0.90
CA LEU A 52 -33.31 5.16 -2.11
C LEU A 52 -32.61 6.49 -1.82
N SER A 53 -32.73 7.01 -0.59
CA SER A 53 -32.05 8.21 -0.12
C SER A 53 -30.52 8.10 -0.12
N GLU A 54 -29.99 6.88 -0.10
CA GLU A 54 -28.55 6.62 -0.08
C GLU A 54 -27.94 6.42 -1.48
N LEU A 55 -28.81 6.34 -2.50
CA LEU A 55 -28.34 6.29 -3.88
C LEU A 55 -27.77 7.64 -4.31
N SER A 56 -26.77 7.58 -5.19
CA SER A 56 -26.28 8.77 -5.89
C SER A 56 -27.43 9.36 -6.74
N PRO A 57 -27.61 10.70 -6.74
CA PRO A 57 -28.60 11.34 -7.60
C PRO A 57 -28.39 11.04 -9.09
N SER A 58 -27.16 10.70 -9.48
CA SER A 58 -26.75 10.34 -10.83
C SER A 58 -26.58 8.84 -11.05
N ALA A 59 -27.11 7.99 -10.14
CA ALA A 59 -26.96 6.54 -10.24
C ALA A 59 -27.55 6.02 -11.57
N PRO A 60 -26.75 5.29 -12.38
CA PRO A 60 -27.23 4.76 -13.66
C PRO A 60 -28.18 3.58 -13.43
N GLN A 61 -29.11 3.36 -14.35
CA GLN A 61 -30.01 2.20 -14.33
C GLN A 61 -29.24 0.88 -14.53
N SER A 62 -28.16 0.93 -15.29
CA SER A 62 -27.26 -0.20 -15.51
C SER A 62 -25.84 0.27 -15.74
N TYR A 63 -24.87 -0.57 -15.37
CA TYR A 63 -23.47 -0.30 -15.59
C TYR A 63 -22.71 -1.59 -15.94
N THR A 64 -22.01 -1.58 -17.06
CA THR A 64 -21.13 -2.68 -17.45
C THR A 64 -19.72 -2.40 -16.96
N VAL A 65 -19.21 -3.30 -16.14
CA VAL A 65 -17.88 -3.24 -15.56
C VAL A 65 -16.82 -3.22 -16.67
N LYS A 66 -15.93 -2.25 -16.63
CA LYS A 66 -14.85 -2.04 -17.62
C LYS A 66 -13.52 -2.48 -17.05
N SER A 67 -12.56 -2.77 -17.94
CA SER A 67 -11.19 -3.00 -17.53
C SER A 67 -10.61 -1.73 -16.87
N GLY A 68 -10.01 -1.88 -15.69
CA GLY A 68 -9.49 -0.77 -14.89
C GLY A 68 -10.48 -0.14 -13.92
N ASP A 69 -11.75 -0.57 -13.89
CA ASP A 69 -12.68 -0.18 -12.84
C ASP A 69 -12.22 -0.73 -11.48
N THR A 70 -12.73 -0.15 -10.43
CA THR A 70 -12.54 -0.62 -9.05
C THR A 70 -13.90 -0.70 -8.36
N LEU A 71 -14.03 -1.56 -7.37
CA LEU A 71 -15.27 -1.64 -6.58
C LEU A 71 -15.57 -0.30 -5.89
N TRP A 72 -14.54 0.44 -5.50
CA TRP A 72 -14.66 1.80 -4.99
C TRP A 72 -15.31 2.75 -6.01
N ALA A 73 -14.78 2.79 -7.24
CA ALA A 73 -15.32 3.65 -8.29
C ALA A 73 -16.76 3.28 -8.66
N ILE A 74 -17.03 1.98 -8.80
CA ILE A 74 -18.40 1.48 -9.08
C ILE A 74 -19.36 1.85 -7.93
N SER A 75 -18.92 1.70 -6.68
CA SER A 75 -19.74 2.11 -5.53
C SER A 75 -20.08 3.60 -5.57
N GLY A 76 -19.12 4.47 -5.94
CA GLY A 76 -19.35 5.91 -6.11
C GLY A 76 -20.33 6.27 -7.23
N LEU A 77 -20.55 5.39 -8.23
CA LEU A 77 -21.56 5.60 -9.26
C LEU A 77 -22.97 5.38 -8.74
N PHE A 78 -23.16 4.35 -7.91
CA PHE A 78 -24.49 3.94 -7.42
C PHE A 78 -24.86 4.53 -6.06
N LEU A 79 -23.90 4.75 -5.17
CA LEU A 79 -24.10 5.23 -3.81
C LEU A 79 -23.55 6.65 -3.63
N LYS A 80 -24.11 7.41 -2.70
CA LYS A 80 -23.63 8.75 -2.35
C LYS A 80 -22.17 8.76 -1.88
N SER A 81 -21.68 7.65 -1.37
CA SER A 81 -20.34 7.53 -0.81
C SER A 81 -19.66 6.25 -1.27
N ALA A 82 -18.53 6.37 -1.95
CA ALA A 82 -17.77 5.24 -2.51
C ALA A 82 -17.27 4.25 -1.45
N TRP A 83 -16.96 4.71 -0.23
CA TRP A 83 -16.50 3.85 0.87
C TRP A 83 -17.57 2.85 1.36
N ARG A 84 -18.83 3.04 1.00
CA ARG A 84 -19.96 2.14 1.30
C ARG A 84 -20.05 0.93 0.36
N TRP A 85 -18.96 0.61 -0.34
CA TRP A 85 -18.89 -0.57 -1.22
C TRP A 85 -19.35 -1.90 -0.57
N PRO A 86 -19.28 -2.14 0.78
CA PRO A 86 -19.86 -3.35 1.37
C PRO A 86 -21.37 -3.44 1.19
N GLU A 87 -22.04 -2.31 1.06
CA GLU A 87 -23.48 -2.26 0.77
C GLU A 87 -23.75 -2.62 -0.70
N LEU A 88 -22.92 -2.09 -1.62
CA LEU A 88 -22.94 -2.50 -3.03
C LEU A 88 -22.75 -4.02 -3.16
N TRP A 89 -21.80 -4.58 -2.44
CA TRP A 89 -21.57 -6.01 -2.39
C TRP A 89 -22.77 -6.75 -1.80
N GLY A 90 -23.35 -6.27 -0.70
CA GLY A 90 -24.51 -6.83 -0.05
C GLY A 90 -25.72 -6.94 -0.97
N MET A 91 -25.95 -5.95 -1.83
CA MET A 91 -27.02 -5.99 -2.83
C MET A 91 -26.88 -7.14 -3.83
N ASN A 92 -25.68 -7.73 -3.99
CA ASN A 92 -25.36 -8.83 -4.91
C ASN A 92 -24.75 -10.05 -4.20
N LEU A 93 -24.98 -10.23 -2.92
CA LEU A 93 -24.33 -11.25 -2.10
C LEU A 93 -24.57 -12.68 -2.61
N SER A 94 -25.69 -12.95 -3.27
CA SER A 94 -26.01 -14.24 -3.89
C SER A 94 -25.08 -14.55 -5.07
N ASP A 95 -24.78 -13.54 -5.87
CA ASP A 95 -24.04 -13.67 -7.13
C ASP A 95 -22.54 -13.42 -6.96
N ILE A 96 -22.18 -12.53 -6.01
CA ILE A 96 -20.81 -12.16 -5.70
C ILE A 96 -20.42 -12.70 -4.32
N LYS A 97 -19.89 -13.91 -4.26
CA LYS A 97 -19.42 -14.50 -2.99
C LYS A 97 -18.19 -13.80 -2.42
N ASN A 98 -17.37 -13.23 -3.29
CA ASN A 98 -16.17 -12.49 -2.93
C ASN A 98 -16.19 -11.10 -3.59
N PRO A 99 -16.25 -9.99 -2.82
CA PRO A 99 -16.34 -8.64 -3.36
C PRO A 99 -15.12 -8.20 -4.17
N HIS A 100 -13.99 -8.91 -4.01
CA HIS A 100 -12.77 -8.67 -4.75
C HIS A 100 -12.72 -9.40 -6.10
N LEU A 101 -13.77 -10.14 -6.46
CA LEU A 101 -13.87 -10.93 -7.69
C LEU A 101 -15.00 -10.44 -8.60
N ILE A 102 -15.00 -9.15 -8.93
CA ILE A 102 -15.84 -8.57 -9.99
C ILE A 102 -14.99 -8.48 -11.26
N TYR A 103 -15.57 -8.86 -12.39
CA TYR A 103 -14.84 -9.01 -13.65
C TYR A 103 -15.36 -8.04 -14.71
N PRO A 104 -14.47 -7.54 -15.60
CA PRO A 104 -14.90 -6.77 -16.76
C PRO A 104 -15.90 -7.54 -17.64
N GLY A 105 -16.92 -6.82 -18.14
CA GLY A 105 -18.00 -7.39 -18.94
C GLY A 105 -19.22 -7.82 -18.13
N GLN A 106 -19.16 -7.87 -16.80
CA GLN A 106 -20.35 -8.07 -15.97
C GLN A 106 -21.19 -6.80 -15.95
N THR A 107 -22.52 -6.93 -16.05
CA THR A 107 -23.43 -5.79 -16.01
C THR A 107 -24.23 -5.80 -14.71
N LEU A 108 -24.23 -4.65 -14.04
CA LEU A 108 -24.98 -4.39 -12.82
C LEU A 108 -26.24 -3.62 -13.20
N PHE A 109 -27.40 -4.07 -12.77
CA PHE A 109 -28.71 -3.45 -12.98
C PHE A 109 -29.26 -2.95 -11.66
N LEU A 110 -29.68 -1.68 -11.64
CA LEU A 110 -30.29 -1.06 -10.47
C LEU A 110 -31.81 -1.33 -10.50
N GLU A 111 -32.30 -2.08 -9.52
CA GLU A 111 -33.70 -2.35 -9.30
C GLU A 111 -34.18 -1.59 -8.06
N SER A 112 -35.31 -0.88 -8.18
CA SER A 112 -35.95 -0.20 -7.07
C SER A 112 -37.29 -0.86 -6.77
N ARG A 113 -37.47 -1.33 -5.53
CA ARG A 113 -38.71 -1.96 -5.08
C ARG A 113 -39.00 -1.57 -3.63
N ASP A 114 -40.22 -1.22 -3.32
CA ASP A 114 -40.71 -0.92 -1.96
C ASP A 114 -39.86 0.16 -1.24
N GLY A 115 -39.47 1.22 -1.97
CA GLY A 115 -38.65 2.30 -1.41
C GLY A 115 -37.19 1.95 -1.16
N ARG A 116 -36.75 0.77 -1.62
CA ARG A 116 -35.39 0.28 -1.49
C ARG A 116 -34.77 -0.07 -2.83
N ALA A 117 -33.42 0.08 -2.91
CA ALA A 117 -32.63 -0.27 -4.07
C ALA A 117 -31.92 -1.60 -3.86
N ARG A 118 -31.81 -2.36 -4.95
CA ARG A 118 -30.96 -3.54 -5.08
C ARG A 118 -30.22 -3.47 -6.39
N LEU A 119 -29.00 -4.01 -6.41
CA LEU A 119 -28.26 -4.23 -7.64
C LEU A 119 -28.34 -5.71 -7.98
N ARG A 120 -28.57 -6.01 -9.24
CA ARG A 120 -28.61 -7.37 -9.75
C ARG A 120 -27.54 -7.54 -10.81
N MET A 121 -26.80 -8.63 -10.72
CA MET A 121 -25.82 -8.96 -11.75
C MET A 121 -26.52 -9.76 -12.86
N GLY A 122 -26.35 -9.34 -14.10
CA GLY A 122 -26.86 -10.04 -15.29
C GLY A 122 -25.77 -10.25 -16.32
N ALA A 123 -25.77 -11.39 -16.98
CA ALA A 123 -25.17 -11.49 -18.30
C ALA A 123 -26.13 -10.74 -19.23
N GLY A 124 -25.65 -9.70 -19.93
CA GLY A 124 -26.47 -8.79 -20.73
C GLY A 124 -27.42 -9.53 -21.67
N SER A 125 -28.66 -9.75 -21.22
CA SER A 125 -29.75 -10.10 -22.09
C SER A 125 -30.51 -8.81 -22.36
N ASN A 126 -30.43 -8.32 -23.56
CA ASN A 126 -31.41 -7.37 -24.10
C ASN A 126 -32.77 -8.04 -24.06
N SER A 127 -33.48 -7.85 -22.97
CA SER A 127 -34.89 -8.23 -22.91
C SER A 127 -35.75 -7.09 -23.43
N ASN A 128 -35.83 -6.96 -24.75
CA ASN A 128 -37.00 -6.45 -25.41
C ASN A 128 -37.62 -7.61 -26.17
N SER A 129 -38.88 -7.86 -25.82
CA SER A 129 -39.89 -8.64 -26.53
C SER A 129 -40.05 -10.13 -26.17
N ASP A 130 -41.25 -10.36 -25.79
CA ASP A 130 -42.10 -11.51 -25.92
C ASP A 130 -41.74 -12.45 -27.10
N GLY A 131 -41.56 -13.74 -26.79
CA GLY A 131 -41.62 -14.81 -27.80
C GLY A 131 -40.30 -15.19 -28.45
N ASP A 132 -39.92 -16.40 -28.17
CA ASP A 132 -38.89 -17.21 -28.82
C ASP A 132 -37.46 -17.14 -28.23
N LEU A 133 -37.13 -18.14 -27.44
CA LEU A 133 -35.79 -18.35 -26.92
C LEU A 133 -34.89 -18.92 -28.02
N PRO A 134 -33.87 -18.17 -28.51
CA PRO A 134 -32.92 -18.77 -29.43
C PRO A 134 -32.06 -19.80 -28.65
N THR A 135 -32.16 -21.04 -29.04
CA THR A 135 -31.31 -22.13 -28.55
C THR A 135 -29.89 -21.88 -29.02
N VAL A 136 -29.04 -21.32 -28.15
CA VAL A 136 -27.60 -21.20 -28.41
C VAL A 136 -26.92 -22.53 -28.12
N ARG A 137 -26.46 -23.23 -29.13
CA ARG A 137 -25.64 -24.43 -29.00
C ARG A 137 -24.26 -24.01 -28.44
N LEU A 138 -24.07 -24.15 -27.13
CA LEU A 138 -22.77 -23.99 -26.49
C LEU A 138 -21.89 -25.19 -26.80
N SER A 139 -20.91 -25.01 -27.65
CA SER A 139 -19.83 -25.96 -27.84
C SER A 139 -18.94 -25.95 -26.59
N PRO A 140 -18.66 -27.08 -25.93
CA PRO A 140 -17.84 -27.12 -24.73
C PRO A 140 -16.36 -26.97 -25.11
N ARG A 141 -15.90 -25.73 -25.28
CA ARG A 141 -14.48 -25.42 -25.17
C ARG A 141 -14.26 -24.90 -23.76
N THR A 142 -13.97 -25.80 -22.83
CA THR A 142 -13.47 -25.49 -21.51
C THR A 142 -12.09 -24.83 -21.63
N ARG A 143 -12.08 -23.51 -21.68
CA ARG A 143 -10.89 -22.71 -21.48
C ARG A 143 -10.87 -22.33 -19.99
N SER A 144 -10.15 -23.09 -19.19
CA SER A 144 -9.91 -22.76 -17.79
C SER A 144 -8.83 -21.66 -17.73
N GLU A 145 -9.22 -20.42 -17.92
CA GLU A 145 -8.38 -19.28 -17.54
C GLU A 145 -8.63 -19.00 -16.05
N SER A 146 -7.54 -18.81 -15.28
CA SER A 146 -7.65 -18.42 -13.88
C SER A 146 -8.27 -17.02 -13.84
N LEU A 147 -9.55 -16.92 -13.55
CA LEU A 147 -10.29 -15.67 -13.40
C LEU A 147 -9.71 -14.76 -12.30
N ALA A 148 -8.97 -15.34 -11.34
CA ALA A 148 -8.33 -14.57 -10.26
C ALA A 148 -7.34 -13.51 -10.74
N ALA A 149 -6.69 -13.73 -11.90
CA ALA A 149 -5.75 -12.77 -12.47
C ALA A 149 -6.44 -11.52 -13.09
N ASN A 150 -7.72 -11.62 -13.40
CA ASN A 150 -8.52 -10.57 -14.05
C ASN A 150 -9.49 -9.88 -13.08
N ALA A 151 -9.43 -10.21 -11.78
CA ALA A 151 -10.29 -9.60 -10.77
C ALA A 151 -9.94 -8.12 -10.56
N LEU A 152 -10.97 -7.28 -10.42
CA LEU A 152 -10.78 -5.85 -10.16
C LEU A 152 -10.42 -5.64 -8.68
N PRO A 153 -9.38 -4.85 -8.38
CA PRO A 153 -9.05 -4.47 -7.02
C PRO A 153 -10.07 -3.48 -6.46
N THR A 154 -10.20 -3.42 -5.14
CA THR A 154 -11.04 -2.43 -4.45
C THR A 154 -10.53 -1.01 -4.62
N LEU A 155 -9.22 -0.85 -4.76
CA LEU A 155 -8.53 0.41 -5.04
C LEU A 155 -7.37 0.15 -6.01
N LYS A 156 -7.00 1.15 -6.81
CA LYS A 156 -5.87 1.03 -7.74
C LYS A 156 -4.56 0.96 -6.97
N SER A 157 -3.95 -0.22 -6.89
CA SER A 157 -2.72 -0.47 -6.10
C SER A 157 -1.55 0.41 -6.56
N HIS A 158 -1.46 0.74 -7.85
CA HIS A 158 -0.39 1.59 -8.39
C HIS A 158 -0.37 3.02 -7.81
N LEU A 159 -1.48 3.49 -7.20
CA LEU A 159 -1.53 4.79 -6.52
C LEU A 159 -0.80 4.76 -5.18
N ILE A 160 -0.67 3.59 -4.56
CA ILE A 160 -0.06 3.41 -3.23
C ILE A 160 1.34 2.79 -3.34
N GLU A 161 1.56 1.93 -4.33
CA GLU A 161 2.80 1.15 -4.49
C GLU A 161 4.08 1.99 -4.44
N PRO A 162 4.18 3.17 -5.11
CA PRO A 162 5.37 4.02 -5.02
C PRO A 162 5.67 4.46 -3.58
N PHE A 163 4.62 4.69 -2.79
CA PHE A 163 4.75 5.19 -1.42
C PHE A 163 4.98 4.08 -0.38
N LEU A 164 4.82 2.82 -0.73
CA LEU A 164 5.19 1.69 0.14
C LEU A 164 6.70 1.50 0.18
N ALA A 165 7.38 1.84 -0.91
CA ALA A 165 8.81 1.66 -1.06
C ALA A 165 9.65 2.81 -0.48
N GLU A 166 9.13 4.04 -0.53
CA GLU A 166 9.95 5.24 -0.37
C GLU A 166 9.98 5.81 1.06
N PRO A 167 8.88 6.26 1.68
CA PRO A 167 8.99 6.96 2.95
C PRO A 167 9.11 6.02 4.14
N VAL A 168 9.86 6.45 5.13
CA VAL A 168 9.91 5.80 6.44
C VAL A 168 9.75 6.85 7.53
N ILE A 169 8.75 6.65 8.39
CA ILE A 169 8.70 7.33 9.67
C ILE A 169 9.52 6.51 10.65
N VAL A 170 10.48 7.15 11.28
CA VAL A 170 11.37 6.56 12.29
C VAL A 170 11.26 7.36 13.59
N ASP A 171 11.63 6.73 14.69
CA ASP A 171 11.89 7.44 15.93
C ASP A 171 13.23 8.22 15.83
N GLU A 172 13.49 9.09 16.78
CA GLU A 172 14.68 9.93 16.80
C GLU A 172 15.98 9.10 16.79
N LEU A 173 16.00 7.99 17.47
CA LEU A 173 17.16 7.10 17.58
C LEU A 173 17.29 6.14 16.40
N GLY A 174 16.18 5.74 15.79
CA GLY A 174 16.17 4.70 14.75
C GLY A 174 17.01 5.06 13.53
N LEU A 175 16.93 6.30 13.03
CA LEU A 175 17.76 6.71 11.91
C LEU A 175 19.21 7.01 12.35
N SER A 176 19.42 7.62 13.50
CA SER A 176 20.75 7.95 14.02
C SER A 176 21.58 6.71 14.35
N ALA A 177 20.91 5.64 14.81
CA ALA A 177 21.51 4.34 15.09
C ALA A 177 21.70 3.46 13.83
N ALA A 178 21.10 3.81 12.71
CA ALA A 178 21.22 3.03 11.48
C ALA A 178 22.66 3.06 10.93
N PRO A 179 23.13 1.98 10.26
CA PRO A 179 24.38 1.98 9.53
C PRO A 179 24.45 3.14 8.55
N ARG A 180 25.66 3.64 8.29
CA ARG A 180 25.89 4.83 7.47
C ARG A 180 26.94 4.59 6.41
N ILE A 181 26.86 5.30 5.30
CA ILE A 181 27.91 5.39 4.30
C ILE A 181 29.06 6.20 4.91
N VAL A 182 30.26 5.64 4.93
CA VAL A 182 31.46 6.26 5.53
C VAL A 182 32.47 6.70 4.49
N ALA A 183 32.50 6.07 3.32
CA ALA A 183 33.42 6.43 2.24
C ALA A 183 32.83 6.00 0.88
N ALA A 184 33.29 6.65 -0.16
CA ALA A 184 33.05 6.27 -1.55
C ALA A 184 34.32 5.67 -2.17
N GLN A 185 34.17 4.87 -3.21
CA GLN A 185 35.29 4.45 -4.03
C GLN A 185 35.86 5.69 -4.76
N ASP A 186 37.20 5.75 -4.91
CA ASP A 186 37.91 6.81 -5.63
C ASP A 186 37.66 8.24 -5.10
N SER A 187 37.38 8.39 -3.80
CA SER A 187 37.14 9.70 -3.15
C SER A 187 36.05 10.53 -3.79
N ARG A 188 35.06 9.89 -4.42
CA ARG A 188 33.86 10.58 -4.98
C ARG A 188 33.07 11.21 -3.86
N VAL A 189 32.56 12.41 -4.11
CA VAL A 189 31.71 13.15 -3.16
C VAL A 189 30.25 12.70 -3.29
N LEU A 190 29.81 12.45 -4.53
CA LEU A 190 28.46 12.05 -4.90
C LEU A 190 28.48 10.67 -5.52
N LEU A 191 27.51 9.86 -5.13
CA LEU A 191 27.36 8.48 -5.55
C LEU A 191 26.01 8.30 -6.25
N THR A 192 26.02 7.52 -7.32
CA THR A 192 24.81 7.22 -8.09
C THR A 192 24.72 5.71 -8.38
N ARG A 193 23.69 5.32 -9.12
CA ARG A 193 23.47 3.91 -9.51
C ARG A 193 24.69 3.33 -10.21
N GLY A 194 25.14 2.17 -9.74
CA GLY A 194 26.31 1.45 -10.26
C GLY A 194 27.61 1.77 -9.51
N ASP A 195 27.63 2.78 -8.65
CA ASP A 195 28.78 3.09 -7.83
C ASP A 195 28.90 2.15 -6.63
N ARG A 196 30.13 1.97 -6.17
CA ARG A 196 30.46 1.23 -4.95
C ARG A 196 30.79 2.19 -3.82
N ALA A 197 30.25 1.89 -2.64
CA ALA A 197 30.51 2.64 -1.42
C ALA A 197 30.86 1.72 -0.26
N TYR A 198 31.35 2.33 0.81
CA TYR A 198 31.70 1.65 2.05
C TYR A 198 30.78 2.14 3.16
N ALA A 199 30.20 1.19 3.89
CA ALA A 199 29.26 1.47 4.95
C ALA A 199 29.71 0.84 6.26
N ARG A 200 29.25 1.43 7.36
CA ARG A 200 29.59 0.96 8.70
C ARG A 200 28.37 0.97 9.61
N GLY A 201 28.21 -0.12 10.37
CA GLY A 201 27.25 -0.20 11.47
C GLY A 201 27.71 0.54 12.73
N HIS A 202 27.01 0.33 13.81
CA HIS A 202 27.43 0.70 15.15
C HIS A 202 28.11 -0.47 15.83
N VAL A 203 28.83 -0.21 16.92
CA VAL A 203 29.42 -1.25 17.75
C VAL A 203 28.32 -2.13 18.31
N GLY A 204 28.39 -3.44 18.03
CA GLY A 204 27.37 -4.42 18.40
C GLY A 204 26.20 -4.53 17.43
N ALA A 205 26.22 -3.77 16.33
CA ALA A 205 25.25 -3.85 15.22
C ALA A 205 25.99 -3.60 13.90
N GLU A 206 27.04 -4.39 13.67
CA GLU A 206 27.86 -4.35 12.46
C GLU A 206 27.04 -4.80 11.24
N LEU A 207 27.38 -4.29 10.06
CA LEU A 207 26.80 -4.72 8.80
C LEU A 207 27.36 -6.09 8.40
N LEU A 208 26.64 -7.15 8.79
CA LEU A 208 27.03 -8.53 8.51
C LEU A 208 26.14 -9.16 7.42
N ASP A 209 26.75 -9.90 6.52
CA ASP A 209 26.08 -10.84 5.63
C ASP A 209 25.80 -12.12 6.40
N ASP A 210 24.64 -12.19 7.06
CA ASP A 210 24.23 -13.40 7.78
C ASP A 210 23.57 -14.36 6.76
N PRO A 211 24.12 -15.58 6.57
CA PRO A 211 23.51 -16.59 5.68
C PRO A 211 22.09 -16.97 6.08
N LYS A 212 21.70 -16.74 7.35
CA LYS A 212 20.36 -16.99 7.87
C LYS A 212 19.42 -15.81 7.61
N GLN A 213 19.94 -14.61 7.42
CA GLN A 213 19.18 -13.42 7.03
C GLN A 213 19.34 -13.22 5.53
N THR A 214 18.31 -13.57 4.77
CA THR A 214 18.24 -13.41 3.30
C THR A 214 18.34 -11.92 2.86
N GLN A 215 18.51 -10.99 3.79
CA GLN A 215 18.36 -9.57 3.56
C GLN A 215 19.71 -8.91 3.28
N LYS A 216 20.03 -8.82 2.00
CA LYS A 216 21.18 -8.04 1.51
C LYS A 216 20.78 -6.68 0.96
N ALA A 217 19.49 -6.42 0.81
CA ALA A 217 18.96 -5.18 0.24
C ALA A 217 18.68 -4.14 1.33
N TYR A 218 19.19 -2.95 1.12
CA TYR A 218 19.01 -1.80 1.99
C TYR A 218 18.41 -0.65 1.22
N ARG A 219 17.55 0.11 1.88
CA ARG A 219 17.11 1.43 1.44
C ARG A 219 17.99 2.48 2.08
N VAL A 220 18.35 3.49 1.29
CA VAL A 220 19.23 4.58 1.73
C VAL A 220 18.38 5.82 1.99
N PHE A 221 18.64 6.47 3.14
CA PHE A 221 17.90 7.64 3.61
C PHE A 221 18.84 8.76 4.03
N ARG A 222 18.33 9.98 3.90
CA ARG A 222 19.01 11.20 4.30
C ARG A 222 18.09 12.01 5.19
N ASN A 223 18.66 12.73 6.15
CA ASN A 223 18.00 13.65 7.05
C ASN A 223 16.73 13.06 7.67
N ALA A 224 16.44 13.46 8.86
CA ALA A 224 15.17 13.19 9.52
C ALA A 224 14.48 14.52 9.79
N THR A 225 13.35 14.76 9.14
CA THR A 225 12.54 15.96 9.37
C THR A 225 11.53 15.66 10.48
N PRO A 226 11.49 16.46 11.57
CA PRO A 226 10.55 16.23 12.65
C PRO A 226 9.12 16.49 12.19
N LEU A 227 8.25 15.53 12.41
CA LEU A 227 6.81 15.60 12.18
C LEU A 227 6.15 16.09 13.48
N LYS A 228 5.65 17.32 13.48
CA LYS A 228 5.06 17.96 14.65
C LYS A 228 3.55 17.97 14.58
N ASP A 229 2.91 17.64 15.69
CA ASP A 229 1.47 17.81 15.84
C ASP A 229 1.09 19.28 15.60
N PRO A 230 0.14 19.57 14.70
CA PRO A 230 -0.20 20.95 14.36
C PRO A 230 -0.92 21.71 15.48
N LEU A 231 -1.44 21.02 16.48
CA LEU A 231 -2.10 21.64 17.64
C LEU A 231 -1.16 21.85 18.82
N THR A 232 -0.41 20.79 19.16
CA THR A 232 0.42 20.76 20.38
C THR A 232 1.86 21.17 20.11
N GLY A 233 2.33 21.06 18.87
CA GLY A 233 3.74 21.26 18.50
C GLY A 233 4.66 20.10 18.93
N GLU A 234 4.11 19.03 19.54
CA GLU A 234 4.86 17.84 19.94
C GLU A 234 5.44 17.13 18.72
N VAL A 235 6.68 16.65 18.82
CA VAL A 235 7.29 15.81 17.80
C VAL A 235 6.74 14.39 17.92
N LEU A 236 6.02 13.95 16.91
CA LEU A 236 5.38 12.63 16.86
C LEU A 236 6.28 11.55 16.25
N GLY A 237 7.26 11.94 15.46
CA GLY A 237 8.20 11.08 14.77
C GLY A 237 9.06 11.89 13.79
N TYR A 238 9.86 11.20 13.01
CA TYR A 238 10.74 11.83 12.03
C TYR A 238 10.55 11.18 10.66
N GLU A 239 10.38 11.97 9.63
CA GLU A 239 10.30 11.51 8.26
C GLU A 239 11.68 11.52 7.63
N ALA A 240 12.17 10.35 7.23
CA ALA A 240 13.45 10.19 6.57
C ALA A 240 13.29 10.30 5.05
N GLN A 241 14.09 11.14 4.41
CA GLN A 241 14.11 11.32 2.95
C GLN A 241 14.74 10.10 2.28
N TYR A 242 13.98 9.44 1.43
CA TYR A 242 14.47 8.31 0.64
C TYR A 242 15.36 8.80 -0.51
N VAL A 243 16.57 8.27 -0.63
CA VAL A 243 17.53 8.63 -1.69
C VAL A 243 17.83 7.48 -2.65
N GLY A 244 17.58 6.22 -2.28
CA GLY A 244 17.73 5.08 -3.19
C GLY A 244 17.96 3.75 -2.49
N LYS A 245 18.60 2.80 -3.19
CA LYS A 245 18.84 1.42 -2.72
C LYS A 245 20.28 0.98 -2.89
N ALA A 246 20.71 0.12 -1.99
CA ALA A 246 22.02 -0.51 -2.04
C ALA A 246 21.93 -2.00 -1.68
N LEU A 247 22.86 -2.80 -2.21
CA LEU A 247 23.04 -4.21 -1.86
C LEU A 247 24.34 -4.37 -1.07
N LEU A 248 24.30 -5.14 0.01
CA LEU A 248 25.48 -5.54 0.75
C LEU A 248 26.26 -6.58 -0.07
N ALA A 249 27.48 -6.19 -0.50
CA ALA A 249 28.37 -7.05 -1.28
C ALA A 249 29.40 -7.76 -0.39
N ARG A 250 29.82 -7.16 0.73
CA ARG A 250 30.76 -7.73 1.68
C ARG A 250 30.50 -7.18 3.08
N SER A 251 30.58 -8.06 4.08
CA SER A 251 30.42 -7.72 5.50
C SER A 251 31.51 -6.77 6.02
N GLU A 252 31.16 -6.02 7.06
CA GLU A 252 32.10 -5.32 7.93
C GLU A 252 32.96 -6.35 8.69
N THR A 253 34.25 -6.10 8.79
CA THR A 253 35.18 -6.98 9.49
C THR A 253 36.20 -6.14 10.25
N THR A 254 37.00 -6.80 11.11
CA THR A 254 38.15 -6.20 11.78
C THR A 254 39.40 -6.96 11.38
N GLN A 255 40.52 -6.26 11.20
CA GLN A 255 41.82 -6.81 10.95
C GLN A 255 42.78 -6.30 12.02
N SER A 256 43.54 -7.21 12.62
CA SER A 256 44.63 -6.82 13.52
C SER A 256 45.94 -6.74 12.74
N SER A 257 46.63 -5.61 12.84
CA SER A 257 47.94 -5.36 12.28
C SER A 257 48.89 -4.94 13.41
N LEU A 258 50.19 -5.13 13.20
CA LEU A 258 51.23 -4.58 14.10
C LEU A 258 51.66 -3.23 13.52
N ASP A 259 51.76 -2.20 14.37
CA ASP A 259 52.34 -0.93 13.98
C ASP A 259 53.91 -1.05 13.90
N ALA A 260 54.54 0.04 13.50
CA ALA A 260 56.01 0.09 13.35
C ALA A 260 56.74 -0.19 14.68
N GLU A 261 56.08 0.00 15.81
CA GLU A 261 56.60 -0.20 17.16
C GLU A 261 56.25 -1.61 17.70
N GLY A 262 55.61 -2.49 16.89
CA GLY A 262 55.24 -3.86 17.26
C GLY A 262 53.98 -3.95 18.15
N LYS A 263 53.21 -2.86 18.30
CA LYS A 263 51.96 -2.84 19.06
C LYS A 263 50.79 -3.27 18.18
N SER A 264 49.96 -4.17 18.72
CA SER A 264 48.74 -4.60 17.99
C SER A 264 47.77 -3.45 17.85
N ARG A 265 47.40 -3.14 16.58
CA ARG A 265 46.38 -2.18 16.21
C ARG A 265 45.22 -2.94 15.51
N THR A 266 44.02 -2.77 15.98
CA THR A 266 42.85 -3.31 15.34
C THR A 266 42.26 -2.25 14.40
N GLU A 267 42.19 -2.58 13.12
CA GLU A 267 41.63 -1.72 12.08
C GLU A 267 40.26 -2.26 11.67
N ILE A 268 39.29 -1.36 11.47
CA ILE A 268 37.97 -1.70 11.02
C ILE A 268 37.93 -1.63 9.50
N ILE A 269 37.57 -2.72 8.86
CA ILE A 269 37.33 -2.79 7.42
C ILE A 269 35.82 -2.64 7.22
N PRO A 270 35.33 -1.50 6.67
CA PRO A 270 33.91 -1.26 6.49
C PRO A 270 33.28 -2.25 5.51
N ALA A 271 32.01 -2.46 5.64
CA ALA A 271 31.22 -3.22 4.70
C ALA A 271 31.26 -2.58 3.31
N THR A 272 31.21 -3.39 2.28
CA THR A 272 31.09 -2.93 0.88
C THR A 272 29.65 -3.03 0.43
N ILE A 273 29.11 -1.95 -0.12
CA ILE A 273 27.78 -1.87 -0.68
C ILE A 273 27.84 -1.43 -2.15
N ASP A 274 26.96 -1.98 -2.98
CA ASP A 274 26.79 -1.59 -4.37
C ASP A 274 25.45 -0.85 -4.51
N ILE A 275 25.47 0.36 -5.06
CA ILE A 275 24.26 1.19 -5.25
C ILE A 275 23.50 0.67 -6.46
N THR A 276 22.27 0.14 -6.21
CA THR A 276 21.44 -0.48 -7.24
C THR A 276 20.42 0.47 -7.82
N ASP A 277 19.99 1.47 -7.05
CA ASP A 277 19.05 2.49 -7.48
C ASP A 277 19.35 3.81 -6.76
N ALA A 278 19.22 4.93 -7.46
CA ALA A 278 19.43 6.27 -6.92
C ALA A 278 18.33 7.20 -7.46
N LYS A 279 17.45 7.64 -6.57
CA LYS A 279 16.46 8.69 -6.83
C LYS A 279 17.10 10.07 -6.74
N GLU A 280 18.05 10.18 -5.83
CA GLU A 280 18.91 11.34 -5.61
C GLU A 280 20.35 10.85 -5.44
N GLU A 281 21.32 11.73 -5.68
CA GLU A 281 22.72 11.43 -5.45
C GLU A 281 22.99 11.13 -3.97
N MET A 282 23.63 10.01 -3.69
CA MET A 282 23.98 9.60 -2.34
C MET A 282 25.33 10.18 -1.92
N ARG A 283 25.55 10.30 -0.63
CA ARG A 283 26.78 10.85 -0.06
C ARG A 283 27.17 10.19 1.26
N VAL A 284 28.37 10.43 1.69
CA VAL A 284 28.85 10.06 3.02
C VAL A 284 27.93 10.66 4.09
N GLY A 285 27.54 9.84 5.06
CA GLY A 285 26.59 10.18 6.11
C GLY A 285 25.15 9.67 5.86
N ASP A 286 24.79 9.31 4.62
CA ASP A 286 23.48 8.70 4.34
C ASP A 286 23.34 7.36 5.08
N ARG A 287 22.13 7.04 5.52
CA ARG A 287 21.79 5.95 6.42
C ARG A 287 21.14 4.78 5.68
N LEU A 288 21.45 3.56 6.12
CA LEU A 288 20.93 2.34 5.54
C LEU A 288 19.92 1.70 6.48
N LEU A 289 18.70 1.47 5.99
CA LEU A 289 17.69 0.69 6.68
C LEU A 289 17.37 -0.56 5.85
N PRO A 290 17.16 -1.72 6.49
CA PRO A 290 16.81 -2.95 5.78
C PRO A 290 15.58 -2.73 4.87
N GLU A 291 15.61 -3.25 3.64
CA GLU A 291 14.43 -3.24 2.78
C GLU A 291 13.41 -4.24 3.33
N PRO A 292 12.20 -3.82 3.73
CA PRO A 292 11.20 -4.74 4.23
C PRO A 292 10.78 -5.71 3.12
N PRO A 293 10.37 -6.94 3.47
CA PRO A 293 9.86 -7.88 2.48
C PRO A 293 8.65 -7.28 1.77
N ARG A 294 8.57 -7.48 0.46
CA ARG A 294 7.42 -7.01 -0.33
C ARG A 294 6.16 -7.72 0.16
N GLN A 295 5.27 -6.97 0.76
CA GLN A 295 3.93 -7.43 1.09
C GLN A 295 2.99 -6.92 0.02
N LEU A 296 2.41 -7.83 -0.75
CA LEU A 296 1.28 -7.52 -1.61
C LEU A 296 0.06 -7.31 -0.71
N GLN A 297 -0.12 -6.11 -0.22
CA GLN A 297 -1.30 -5.75 0.56
C GLN A 297 -2.36 -5.18 -0.38
N ASN A 298 -3.52 -5.81 -0.38
CA ASN A 298 -4.71 -5.20 -0.97
C ASN A 298 -5.40 -4.37 0.12
N TYR A 299 -5.52 -3.11 -0.18
CA TYR A 299 -6.18 -2.16 0.71
C TYR A 299 -7.68 -2.22 0.47
N VAL A 300 -8.40 -2.64 1.48
CA VAL A 300 -9.86 -2.69 1.46
C VAL A 300 -10.38 -1.50 2.26
N PRO A 301 -10.90 -0.45 1.59
CA PRO A 301 -11.39 0.73 2.27
C PRO A 301 -12.56 0.40 3.21
N HIS A 302 -12.52 0.90 4.45
CA HIS A 302 -13.58 0.76 5.44
C HIS A 302 -13.55 1.94 6.43
N ALA A 303 -14.68 2.20 7.07
CA ALA A 303 -14.76 3.22 8.10
C ALA A 303 -14.17 2.72 9.43
N PRO A 304 -13.53 3.60 10.23
CA PRO A 304 -13.17 3.29 11.61
C PRO A 304 -14.42 2.96 12.45
N GLN A 305 -14.29 2.01 13.38
CA GLN A 305 -15.39 1.64 14.28
C GLN A 305 -15.57 2.65 15.41
N SER A 306 -14.47 3.25 15.87
CA SER A 306 -14.47 4.28 16.89
C SER A 306 -14.46 5.68 16.27
N PRO A 307 -15.01 6.69 16.96
CA PRO A 307 -14.85 8.09 16.54
C PRO A 307 -13.37 8.46 16.43
N VAL A 308 -13.01 9.07 15.31
CA VAL A 308 -11.64 9.54 15.05
C VAL A 308 -11.64 11.06 15.05
N ASP A 309 -10.68 11.62 15.76
CA ASP A 309 -10.30 13.04 15.73
C ASP A 309 -8.81 13.09 15.41
N ALA A 310 -8.50 13.34 14.14
CA ALA A 310 -7.13 13.39 13.65
C ALA A 310 -6.87 14.67 12.87
N ARG A 311 -5.57 14.95 12.61
CA ARG A 311 -5.16 16.09 11.80
C ARG A 311 -4.05 15.73 10.85
N ILE A 312 -3.98 16.47 9.75
CA ILE A 312 -2.90 16.37 8.78
C ILE A 312 -1.66 17.05 9.36
N VAL A 313 -0.56 16.32 9.45
CA VAL A 313 0.73 16.75 10.01
C VAL A 313 1.65 17.30 8.93
N SER A 314 1.73 16.62 7.79
CA SER A 314 2.58 17.00 6.66
C SER A 314 2.05 16.46 5.35
N VAL A 315 2.54 17.02 4.24
CA VAL A 315 2.34 16.51 2.88
C VAL A 315 3.66 15.87 2.44
N TYR A 316 3.61 14.58 2.11
CA TYR A 316 4.81 13.83 1.74
C TYR A 316 5.49 14.39 0.47
N GLY A 317 6.82 14.52 0.53
CA GLY A 317 7.64 14.87 -0.63
C GLY A 317 7.44 16.29 -1.15
N SER A 318 6.67 17.14 -0.49
CA SER A 318 6.39 18.50 -0.91
C SER A 318 6.85 19.52 0.13
N ALA A 319 7.59 20.53 -0.32
CA ALA A 319 7.83 21.74 0.47
C ALA A 319 6.58 22.63 0.56
N VAL A 320 5.51 22.27 -0.16
CA VAL A 320 4.24 23.02 -0.22
C VAL A 320 3.28 22.46 0.82
N ALA A 321 2.66 23.34 1.57
CA ALA A 321 1.74 22.99 2.65
C ALA A 321 0.38 22.41 2.19
N ASN A 322 0.16 22.26 0.87
CA ASN A 322 -1.12 21.85 0.29
C ASN A 322 -0.99 20.54 -0.46
N ALA A 323 -1.86 19.58 -0.17
CA ALA A 323 -1.97 18.34 -0.92
C ALA A 323 -3.09 18.37 -1.95
N ALA A 324 -2.84 17.77 -3.11
CA ALA A 324 -3.80 17.50 -4.16
C ALA A 324 -4.32 16.05 -4.08
N GLN A 325 -5.28 15.73 -4.94
CA GLN A 325 -5.75 14.36 -5.12
C GLN A 325 -4.61 13.41 -5.51
N ASN A 326 -4.63 12.20 -5.00
CA ASN A 326 -3.60 11.15 -5.16
C ASN A 326 -2.23 11.49 -4.54
N GLN A 327 -2.15 12.49 -3.69
CA GLN A 327 -0.96 12.73 -2.89
C GLN A 327 -1.05 12.08 -1.51
N VAL A 328 0.10 11.82 -0.92
CA VAL A 328 0.21 11.22 0.41
C VAL A 328 0.38 12.29 1.46
N VAL A 329 -0.34 12.13 2.57
CA VAL A 329 -0.24 12.97 3.76
C VAL A 329 0.09 12.14 4.98
N VAL A 330 0.67 12.77 5.98
CA VAL A 330 0.88 12.19 7.31
C VAL A 330 -0.22 12.68 8.23
N ILE A 331 -0.78 11.79 9.04
CA ILE A 331 -1.80 12.11 10.05
C ILE A 331 -1.30 11.81 11.45
N ASN A 332 -1.77 12.56 12.46
CA ASN A 332 -1.36 12.45 13.87
C ASN A 332 -2.08 11.34 14.65
N ARG A 333 -2.45 10.25 13.98
CA ARG A 333 -3.02 9.05 14.61
C ARG A 333 -2.33 7.82 14.03
N GLY A 334 -2.03 6.87 14.91
CA GLY A 334 -1.34 5.64 14.59
C GLY A 334 -2.00 4.41 15.18
N THR A 335 -1.26 3.31 15.29
CA THR A 335 -1.77 2.06 15.85
C THR A 335 -2.17 2.20 17.31
N ARG A 336 -1.53 3.11 18.08
CA ARG A 336 -1.93 3.42 19.49
C ARG A 336 -3.34 4.00 19.57
N ASP A 337 -3.79 4.68 18.53
CA ASP A 337 -5.11 5.30 18.44
C ASP A 337 -6.13 4.40 17.72
N GLY A 338 -5.77 3.13 17.48
CA GLY A 338 -6.62 2.17 16.76
C GLY A 338 -6.69 2.41 15.25
N MET A 339 -5.72 3.13 14.67
CA MET A 339 -5.64 3.27 13.20
C MET A 339 -5.19 1.97 12.55
N GLU A 340 -5.88 1.61 11.46
CA GLU A 340 -5.60 0.43 10.65
C GLU A 340 -5.48 0.81 9.17
N SER A 341 -4.71 0.00 8.42
CA SER A 341 -4.65 0.13 6.96
C SER A 341 -6.02 -0.16 6.35
N GLY A 342 -6.50 0.75 5.51
CA GLY A 342 -7.84 0.69 4.92
C GLY A 342 -8.83 1.67 5.56
N HIS A 343 -8.53 2.25 6.74
CA HIS A 343 -9.40 3.26 7.34
C HIS A 343 -9.58 4.46 6.42
N VAL A 344 -10.83 4.79 6.13
CA VAL A 344 -11.21 5.97 5.34
C VAL A 344 -11.67 7.07 6.30
N LEU A 345 -11.16 8.29 6.12
CA LEU A 345 -11.54 9.46 6.90
C LEU A 345 -12.03 10.57 6.00
N ALA A 346 -12.99 11.35 6.49
CA ALA A 346 -13.42 12.59 5.85
C ALA A 346 -12.46 13.72 6.21
N ILE A 347 -12.07 14.50 5.21
CA ILE A 347 -11.27 15.71 5.37
C ILE A 347 -12.25 16.87 5.57
N MET A 348 -12.12 17.57 6.70
CA MET A 348 -12.94 18.73 7.03
C MET A 348 -12.09 20.00 6.88
N LYS A 349 -12.53 20.91 6.04
CA LYS A 349 -11.94 22.23 5.90
C LYS A 349 -12.48 23.15 6.98
N ALA A 350 -11.58 23.75 7.75
CA ALA A 350 -11.98 24.66 8.80
C ALA A 350 -12.69 25.89 8.22
N GLY A 351 -13.87 26.20 8.75
CA GLY A 351 -14.61 27.40 8.39
C GLY A 351 -13.83 28.67 8.70
N ALA A 352 -13.91 29.66 7.82
CA ALA A 352 -13.25 30.94 7.99
C ALA A 352 -13.78 31.68 9.22
N ARG A 353 -12.89 32.41 9.91
CA ARG A 353 -13.26 33.35 10.94
C ARG A 353 -13.43 34.73 10.30
N LEU A 354 -14.60 35.32 10.44
CA LEU A 354 -14.98 36.58 9.82
C LEU A 354 -15.52 37.53 10.90
N VAL A 355 -15.49 38.83 10.59
CA VAL A 355 -16.23 39.82 11.37
C VAL A 355 -17.57 40.03 10.67
N ASP A 356 -18.67 39.88 11.40
CA ASP A 356 -19.98 40.20 10.87
C ASP A 356 -20.12 41.74 10.73
N LYS A 357 -19.99 42.20 9.50
CA LYS A 357 -20.11 43.62 9.17
C LYS A 357 -21.55 44.12 9.08
N THR A 358 -22.52 43.19 9.17
CA THR A 358 -23.96 43.53 9.13
C THR A 358 -24.53 43.82 10.49
N ASP A 359 -23.82 43.41 11.55
CA ASP A 359 -24.15 43.75 12.94
C ASP A 359 -23.32 44.95 13.42
N ALA A 360 -24.00 45.91 14.05
CA ALA A 360 -23.37 47.14 14.57
C ALA A 360 -22.29 46.88 15.65
N THR A 361 -22.37 45.73 16.33
CA THR A 361 -21.39 45.30 17.34
C THR A 361 -20.15 44.60 16.73
N LEU A 362 -20.15 44.38 15.40
CA LEU A 362 -19.05 43.73 14.66
C LEU A 362 -18.53 42.43 15.31
N PRO A 363 -19.40 41.48 15.64
CA PRO A 363 -18.97 40.26 16.32
C PRO A 363 -18.11 39.38 15.41
N GLN A 364 -17.15 38.69 16.00
CA GLN A 364 -16.42 37.63 15.29
C GLN A 364 -17.29 36.39 15.18
N ILE A 365 -17.49 35.91 13.96
CA ILE A 365 -18.18 34.69 13.65
C ILE A 365 -17.22 33.67 13.06
N LYS A 366 -17.42 32.39 13.32
CA LYS A 366 -16.75 31.28 12.66
C LYS A 366 -17.76 30.56 11.78
N LEU A 367 -17.46 30.43 10.50
CA LEU A 367 -18.25 29.59 9.58
C LEU A 367 -18.13 28.12 10.00
N PRO A 368 -19.15 27.29 9.70
CA PRO A 368 -19.07 25.85 9.95
C PRO A 368 -17.94 25.22 9.15
N ASP A 369 -17.39 24.14 9.70
CA ASP A 369 -16.42 23.33 8.99
C ASP A 369 -17.16 22.53 7.90
N GLU A 370 -16.61 22.51 6.68
CA GLU A 370 -17.21 21.88 5.53
C GLU A 370 -16.40 20.65 5.09
N ARG A 371 -17.12 19.64 4.59
CA ARG A 371 -16.46 18.45 4.05
C ARG A 371 -15.71 18.81 2.76
N ASN A 372 -14.40 18.58 2.76
CA ASN A 372 -13.52 18.84 1.62
C ASN A 372 -13.28 17.59 0.77
N GLY A 373 -13.31 16.38 1.38
CA GLY A 373 -13.03 15.16 0.65
C GLY A 373 -12.83 13.95 1.53
N LEU A 374 -12.12 12.97 0.99
CA LEU A 374 -11.80 11.70 1.63
C LEU A 374 -10.33 11.35 1.46
N LEU A 375 -9.77 10.72 2.48
CA LEU A 375 -8.48 10.05 2.40
C LEU A 375 -8.58 8.61 2.94
N MET A 376 -7.60 7.77 2.61
CA MET A 376 -7.49 6.41 3.11
C MET A 376 -6.10 6.15 3.69
N VAL A 377 -6.08 5.63 4.91
CA VAL A 377 -4.86 5.17 5.58
C VAL A 377 -4.37 3.90 4.90
N PHE A 378 -3.10 3.88 4.48
CA PHE A 378 -2.51 2.71 3.85
C PHE A 378 -1.29 2.15 4.60
N ARG A 379 -0.70 2.93 5.51
CA ARG A 379 0.41 2.48 6.34
C ARG A 379 0.35 3.14 7.71
N THR A 380 0.38 2.32 8.75
CA THR A 380 0.31 2.79 10.14
C THR A 380 1.66 2.63 10.84
N PHE A 381 1.98 3.58 11.70
CA PHE A 381 3.08 3.56 12.67
C PHE A 381 2.50 3.73 14.08
N GLU A 382 3.31 3.77 15.09
CA GLU A 382 2.84 3.83 16.46
C GLU A 382 1.96 5.06 16.74
N ARG A 383 2.40 6.26 16.34
CA ARG A 383 1.75 7.56 16.62
C ARG A 383 1.27 8.32 15.38
N LEU A 384 1.63 7.86 14.20
CA LEU A 384 1.40 8.50 12.91
C LEU A 384 0.90 7.47 11.90
N SER A 385 0.29 7.93 10.82
CA SER A 385 -0.02 7.08 9.68
C SER A 385 0.15 7.84 8.37
N TYR A 386 0.50 7.12 7.30
CA TYR A 386 0.39 7.62 5.92
C TYR A 386 -1.00 7.36 5.38
N ALA A 387 -1.54 8.38 4.74
CA ALA A 387 -2.84 8.32 4.09
C ALA A 387 -2.77 8.89 2.67
N LEU A 388 -3.49 8.26 1.76
CA LEU A 388 -3.65 8.71 0.37
C LEU A 388 -4.92 9.57 0.26
N VAL A 389 -4.80 10.76 -0.28
CA VAL A 389 -5.94 11.63 -0.60
C VAL A 389 -6.68 11.05 -1.81
N LEU A 390 -7.93 10.62 -1.61
CA LEU A 390 -8.73 9.93 -2.63
C LEU A 390 -9.54 10.88 -3.49
N ASP A 391 -10.26 11.79 -2.83
CA ASP A 391 -11.15 12.74 -3.48
C ASP A 391 -11.19 14.03 -2.69
N ILE A 392 -11.16 15.18 -3.38
CA ILE A 392 -11.19 16.51 -2.77
C ILE A 392 -11.87 17.52 -3.68
N THR A 393 -12.51 18.52 -3.07
CA THR A 393 -13.07 19.68 -3.77
C THR A 393 -12.09 20.85 -3.81
N SER A 394 -11.22 20.97 -2.81
CA SER A 394 -10.18 22.01 -2.75
C SER A 394 -8.89 21.46 -2.12
N GLY A 395 -7.76 22.14 -2.30
CA GLY A 395 -6.48 21.73 -1.74
C GLY A 395 -6.55 21.45 -0.24
N VAL A 396 -5.86 20.39 0.18
CA VAL A 396 -5.81 19.90 1.57
C VAL A 396 -4.60 20.53 2.25
N ASN A 397 -4.79 21.07 3.46
CA ASN A 397 -3.74 21.79 4.19
C ASN A 397 -3.24 20.99 5.41
N VAL A 398 -2.02 21.27 5.81
CA VAL A 398 -1.53 20.88 7.13
C VAL A 398 -2.43 21.51 8.21
N GLY A 399 -2.87 20.68 9.17
CA GLY A 399 -3.81 21.10 10.21
C GLY A 399 -5.28 20.83 9.90
N ASP A 400 -5.65 20.48 8.66
CA ASP A 400 -7.03 20.09 8.32
C ASP A 400 -7.49 18.93 9.20
N HIS A 401 -8.75 19.01 9.62
CA HIS A 401 -9.36 18.08 10.56
C HIS A 401 -9.86 16.83 9.84
N LEU A 402 -9.69 15.69 10.46
CA LEU A 402 -10.06 14.38 9.93
C LEU A 402 -11.01 13.67 10.90
N VAL A 403 -12.15 13.24 10.37
CA VAL A 403 -13.20 12.56 11.13
C VAL A 403 -13.68 11.30 10.41
N ASN A 404 -14.52 10.50 11.06
CA ASN A 404 -15.15 9.36 10.42
C ASN A 404 -15.92 9.80 9.15
N PRO A 405 -15.91 9.01 8.09
CA PRO A 405 -16.67 9.31 6.88
C PRO A 405 -18.16 9.07 7.16
N ASN A 406 -18.96 10.12 7.06
CA ASN A 406 -20.44 10.05 7.20
C ASN A 406 -21.09 9.86 5.85
#